data_f7e4c13d02901280dcc48bbd4f471ed1
#
_entry.id   f7e4c13d02901280dcc48bbd4f471ed1
#
_cell.length_a   1.000
_cell.length_b   1.000
_cell.length_c   1.000
_cell.angle_alpha   90.00
_cell.angle_beta   90.00
_cell.angle_gamma   90.00
#
_symmetry.space_group_name_H-M   'P 1'
#
loop_
_entity.id
_entity.type
_entity.pdbx_description
1 polymer ?
#
loop_
_entity_poly.entity_id
_entity_poly.type
_entity_poly.pdbx_seq_one_letter_code
_entity_poly.pdbx_strand_id
1 'polypeptide(L)'
;MKKGSVVKSLVWVLLLLCFFVTPLVLIWQLSQTEIAAYEPPVQMDVLLGAYGEAVRPVREDVHEYVTVNASVISDSIAYQELTMDDPGKIRWIVRTGVAVSAGDVLGYWEGEPVKAAYTGVFQEYSLSSGDAYLRFDTFDKLVLVCDVDELSLSYLEEAADYLATETGKKVTLERVSPLPNADGTTTVHLTVAEAEYYCGQYVKNLNISTGRVYPNVLTLDIDCVYQKPGEPETYYVREVTRQGAFVAEHKVTVSYRSATFVSIAGVEEGKYYDSGYKAVIEGGA
;
A
#
# COMPACT_ATOMS: atom_id res chain seq x y z
N MET A 1 33.07 -63.13 -61.65
CA MET A 1 32.28 -62.60 -60.55
C MET A 1 32.84 -61.22 -60.14
N LYS A 2 31.94 -60.24 -59.99
CA LYS A 2 32.14 -58.75 -60.03
C LYS A 2 32.81 -58.22 -58.78
N LYS A 3 34.13 -58.15 -58.69
CA LYS A 3 34.85 -57.41 -57.63
C LYS A 3 34.63 -55.91 -57.66
N GLY A 4 34.28 -55.31 -58.82
CA GLY A 4 34.07 -53.91 -58.95
C GLY A 4 32.76 -53.30 -58.35
N SER A 5 31.76 -54.17 -58.13
CA SER A 5 30.47 -53.75 -57.53
C SER A 5 30.56 -53.58 -56.03
N VAL A 6 31.33 -54.46 -55.35
CA VAL A 6 31.50 -54.39 -53.88
C VAL A 6 32.33 -53.15 -53.50
N VAL A 7 33.37 -52.84 -54.26
CA VAL A 7 34.18 -51.62 -54.00
C VAL A 7 33.38 -50.36 -54.19
N LYS A 8 32.53 -50.27 -55.23
CA LYS A 8 31.64 -49.10 -55.43
C LYS A 8 30.61 -48.97 -54.31
N SER A 9 30.03 -50.08 -53.86
CA SER A 9 29.07 -50.01 -52.70
C SER A 9 29.76 -49.61 -51.44
N LEU A 10 30.97 -50.04 -51.18
CA LEU A 10 31.74 -49.67 -49.98
C LEU A 10 32.14 -48.20 -50.00
N VAL A 11 32.52 -47.61 -51.15
CA VAL A 11 32.78 -46.19 -51.33
C VAL A 11 31.54 -45.36 -51.09
N TRP A 12 30.37 -45.76 -51.57
CA TRP A 12 29.11 -45.09 -51.34
C TRP A 12 28.68 -45.12 -49.86
N VAL A 13 28.86 -46.23 -49.16
CA VAL A 13 28.59 -46.31 -47.72
C VAL A 13 29.53 -45.41 -46.95
N LEU A 14 30.80 -45.37 -47.31
CA LEU A 14 31.78 -44.50 -46.65
C LEU A 14 31.48 -43.02 -46.88
N LEU A 15 31.07 -42.63 -48.10
CA LEU A 15 30.63 -41.24 -48.40
C LEU A 15 29.37 -40.86 -47.62
N LEU A 16 28.37 -41.74 -47.51
CA LEU A 16 27.18 -41.52 -46.72
C LEU A 16 27.53 -41.38 -45.23
N LEU A 17 28.41 -42.22 -44.72
CA LEU A 17 28.85 -42.19 -43.34
C LEU A 17 29.59 -40.86 -43.03
N CYS A 18 30.49 -40.42 -43.91
CA CYS A 18 31.12 -39.11 -43.80
C CYS A 18 30.11 -37.97 -43.87
N PHE A 19 29.12 -38.03 -44.75
CA PHE A 19 28.11 -36.97 -44.91
C PHE A 19 27.19 -36.82 -43.70
N PHE A 20 26.86 -37.89 -43.00
CA PHE A 20 25.98 -37.85 -41.82
C PHE A 20 26.75 -37.71 -40.51
N VAL A 21 27.91 -38.36 -40.36
CA VAL A 21 28.68 -38.33 -39.11
C VAL A 21 29.46 -37.03 -38.93
N THR A 22 30.02 -36.49 -40.00
CA THR A 22 30.82 -35.25 -39.91
C THR A 22 30.05 -34.04 -39.37
N PRO A 23 28.80 -33.75 -39.85
CA PRO A 23 28.00 -32.66 -39.28
C PRO A 23 27.64 -32.91 -37.81
N LEU A 24 27.33 -34.16 -37.42
CA LEU A 24 27.02 -34.47 -36.02
C LEU A 24 28.22 -34.26 -35.10
N VAL A 25 29.42 -34.64 -35.54
CA VAL A 25 30.66 -34.41 -34.78
C VAL A 25 30.97 -32.90 -34.70
N LEU A 26 30.75 -32.19 -35.79
CA LEU A 26 30.94 -30.71 -35.82
C LEU A 26 29.94 -30.01 -34.90
N ILE A 27 28.67 -30.38 -34.93
CA ILE A 27 27.64 -29.82 -34.02
C ILE A 27 28.00 -30.13 -32.57
N TRP A 28 28.44 -31.38 -32.31
CA TRP A 28 28.86 -31.75 -30.96
C TRP A 28 30.10 -30.99 -30.48
N GLN A 29 31.10 -30.77 -31.33
CA GLN A 29 32.27 -29.95 -31.01
C GLN A 29 31.93 -28.48 -30.81
N LEU A 30 31.08 -27.91 -31.66
CA LEU A 30 30.60 -26.53 -31.50
C LEU A 30 29.77 -26.37 -30.22
N SER A 31 28.90 -27.33 -29.91
CA SER A 31 28.14 -27.29 -28.65
C SER A 31 29.04 -27.36 -27.41
N GLN A 32 30.13 -28.13 -27.46
CA GLN A 32 31.09 -28.18 -26.36
C GLN A 32 31.91 -26.89 -26.22
N THR A 33 32.25 -26.23 -27.32
CA THR A 33 32.94 -24.93 -27.28
C THR A 33 32.03 -23.80 -26.83
N GLU A 34 30.76 -23.82 -27.21
CA GLU A 34 29.79 -22.85 -26.71
C GLU A 34 29.47 -23.06 -25.21
N ILE A 35 29.35 -24.31 -24.76
CA ILE A 35 29.15 -24.63 -23.33
C ILE A 35 30.40 -24.28 -22.51
N ALA A 36 31.60 -24.51 -23.05
CA ALA A 36 32.83 -24.11 -22.37
C ALA A 36 33.12 -22.61 -22.39
N ALA A 37 32.55 -21.89 -23.36
CA ALA A 37 32.64 -20.42 -23.46
C ALA A 37 31.45 -19.70 -22.75
N TYR A 38 30.43 -20.45 -22.33
CA TYR A 38 29.36 -19.93 -21.48
C TYR A 38 29.89 -19.84 -20.05
N GLU A 39 30.66 -18.81 -19.78
CA GLU A 39 30.73 -18.30 -18.43
C GLU A 39 29.32 -17.80 -18.09
N PRO A 40 28.65 -18.37 -17.08
CA PRO A 40 27.38 -17.80 -16.63
C PRO A 40 27.64 -16.32 -16.37
N PRO A 41 26.76 -15.43 -16.79
CA PRO A 41 26.94 -14.01 -16.56
C PRO A 41 27.26 -13.85 -15.08
N VAL A 42 28.44 -13.28 -14.82
CA VAL A 42 28.98 -13.08 -13.48
C VAL A 42 27.84 -12.56 -12.62
N GLN A 43 27.36 -13.44 -11.82
CA GLN A 43 26.53 -13.24 -10.64
C GLN A 43 25.81 -11.90 -10.59
N MET A 44 24.53 -11.92 -10.86
CA MET A 44 23.62 -10.82 -10.52
C MET A 44 23.78 -10.36 -9.05
N ASP A 45 24.31 -11.22 -8.17
CA ASP A 45 24.61 -10.89 -6.78
C ASP A 45 25.58 -9.73 -6.60
N VAL A 46 26.53 -9.55 -7.51
CA VAL A 46 27.46 -8.40 -7.45
C VAL A 46 26.79 -7.13 -7.96
N LEU A 47 25.83 -7.24 -8.89
CA LEU A 47 25.07 -6.11 -9.40
C LEU A 47 23.96 -5.67 -8.45
N LEU A 48 23.31 -6.59 -7.75
CA LEU A 48 22.31 -6.27 -6.72
C LEU A 48 22.93 -5.66 -5.46
N GLY A 49 24.19 -5.97 -5.15
CA GLY A 49 24.95 -5.32 -4.09
C GLY A 49 25.45 -3.92 -4.43
N ALA A 50 25.30 -3.44 -5.68
CA ALA A 50 25.81 -2.15 -6.12
C ALA A 50 24.76 -1.04 -6.22
N TYR A 51 23.48 -1.32 -5.92
CA TYR A 51 22.38 -0.35 -6.09
C TYR A 51 21.82 0.21 -4.79
N GLY A 52 22.30 -0.22 -3.63
CA GLY A 52 21.94 0.39 -2.37
C GLY A 52 22.78 1.65 -2.13
N GLU A 53 22.15 2.74 -1.74
CA GLU A 53 22.87 3.89 -1.22
C GLU A 53 23.44 3.59 0.16
N ALA A 54 24.68 3.98 0.41
CA ALA A 54 25.29 3.89 1.72
C ALA A 54 24.80 5.06 2.59
N VAL A 55 23.82 4.80 3.44
CA VAL A 55 23.15 5.78 4.30
C VAL A 55 23.77 5.77 5.70
N ARG A 56 23.85 6.93 6.33
CA ARG A 56 24.27 7.06 7.74
C ARG A 56 23.07 7.23 8.64
N PRO A 57 23.09 6.61 9.84
CA PRO A 57 22.13 6.94 10.87
C PRO A 57 22.23 8.42 11.26
N VAL A 58 21.10 9.03 11.51
CA VAL A 58 20.99 10.41 12.00
C VAL A 58 20.46 10.35 13.44
N ARG A 59 21.00 11.20 14.32
CA ARG A 59 20.50 11.31 15.68
C ARG A 59 19.58 12.50 15.79
N GLU A 60 18.34 12.25 16.17
CA GLU A 60 17.29 13.27 16.25
C GLU A 60 16.19 12.89 17.25
N ASP A 61 15.34 13.87 17.58
CA ASP A 61 14.11 13.63 18.30
C ASP A 61 13.03 13.24 17.31
N VAL A 62 12.44 12.05 17.50
CA VAL A 62 11.42 11.52 16.62
C VAL A 62 10.05 11.68 17.25
N HIS A 63 9.18 12.39 16.56
CA HIS A 63 7.74 12.46 16.87
C HIS A 63 7.01 11.32 16.19
N GLU A 64 6.20 10.60 16.96
CA GLU A 64 5.39 9.51 16.42
C GLU A 64 4.16 10.07 15.69
N TYR A 65 4.05 9.73 14.41
CA TYR A 65 2.92 10.08 13.55
C TYR A 65 2.35 8.83 12.88
N VAL A 66 1.04 8.80 12.74
CA VAL A 66 0.35 7.88 11.84
C VAL A 66 -0.10 8.67 10.62
N THR A 67 0.40 8.30 9.45
CA THR A 67 0.02 8.94 8.18
C THR A 67 -1.13 8.17 7.56
N VAL A 68 -2.25 8.83 7.32
CA VAL A 68 -3.45 8.22 6.74
C VAL A 68 -3.90 8.93 5.47
N ASN A 69 -4.51 8.16 4.57
CA ASN A 69 -5.29 8.68 3.45
C ASN A 69 -6.75 8.45 3.75
N ALA A 70 -7.55 9.48 3.74
CA ALA A 70 -8.93 9.43 4.20
C ALA A 70 -9.93 9.97 3.20
N SER A 71 -11.09 9.35 3.14
CA SER A 71 -12.28 9.88 2.47
C SER A 71 -13.16 10.57 3.50
N VAL A 72 -13.61 11.77 3.20
CA VAL A 72 -14.53 12.54 4.06
C VAL A 72 -15.96 12.14 3.75
N ILE A 73 -16.65 11.59 4.72
CA ILE A 73 -18.08 11.25 4.61
C ILE A 73 -18.91 11.96 5.66
N SER A 74 -20.21 12.04 5.44
CA SER A 74 -21.14 12.45 6.50
C SER A 74 -21.43 11.27 7.45
N ASP A 75 -21.40 11.52 8.74
CA ASP A 75 -21.81 10.58 9.78
C ASP A 75 -23.09 11.06 10.51
N SER A 76 -23.77 12.06 9.95
CA SER A 76 -25.04 12.56 10.47
C SER A 76 -26.17 12.35 9.45
N ILE A 77 -27.30 11.85 9.93
CA ILE A 77 -28.47 11.53 9.12
C ILE A 77 -29.64 12.36 9.65
N ALA A 78 -30.34 13.02 8.75
CA ALA A 78 -31.59 13.68 9.04
C ALA A 78 -32.72 13.08 8.24
N TYR A 79 -33.89 13.04 8.83
CA TYR A 79 -35.12 12.55 8.19
C TYR A 79 -36.13 13.67 8.12
N GLN A 80 -36.71 13.85 6.93
CA GLN A 80 -37.82 14.77 6.70
C GLN A 80 -39.07 13.95 6.44
N GLU A 81 -40.07 14.08 7.27
CA GLU A 81 -41.38 13.46 7.07
C GLU A 81 -42.13 14.18 5.93
N LEU A 82 -42.83 13.42 5.11
CA LEU A 82 -43.71 13.90 4.05
C LEU A 82 -45.18 13.76 4.53
N THR A 83 -45.84 14.89 4.74
CA THR A 83 -47.18 14.98 5.30
C THR A 83 -48.29 15.09 4.24
N MET A 84 -48.06 14.55 3.05
CA MET A 84 -49.02 14.58 1.94
C MET A 84 -49.76 13.25 1.79
N ASP A 85 -50.99 13.29 1.28
CA ASP A 85 -51.87 12.12 1.20
C ASP A 85 -51.38 10.97 0.32
N ASP A 86 -50.59 11.29 -0.73
CA ASP A 86 -50.07 10.30 -1.66
C ASP A 86 -48.64 10.66 -2.12
N PRO A 87 -47.59 10.42 -1.30
CA PRO A 87 -46.21 10.73 -1.62
C PRO A 87 -45.69 9.98 -2.85
N GLY A 88 -46.30 8.86 -3.23
CA GLY A 88 -45.94 8.09 -4.42
C GLY A 88 -46.15 8.86 -5.73
N LYS A 89 -46.95 9.94 -5.72
CA LYS A 89 -47.19 10.80 -6.90
C LYS A 89 -46.17 11.95 -7.04
N ILE A 90 -45.17 12.02 -6.19
CA ILE A 90 -44.14 13.04 -6.32
C ILE A 90 -43.37 12.83 -7.63
N ARG A 91 -43.31 13.87 -8.46
CA ARG A 91 -42.44 13.94 -9.63
C ARG A 91 -41.07 14.46 -9.20
N TRP A 92 -40.15 13.57 -8.95
CA TRP A 92 -38.79 13.92 -8.56
C TRP A 92 -38.02 14.60 -9.70
N ILE A 93 -37.27 15.67 -9.38
CA ILE A 93 -36.35 16.36 -10.28
C ILE A 93 -34.89 16.24 -9.81
N VAL A 94 -34.66 15.93 -8.55
CA VAL A 94 -33.35 15.64 -7.96
C VAL A 94 -33.22 14.13 -7.80
N ARG A 95 -32.05 13.60 -8.17
CA ARG A 95 -31.72 12.19 -7.98
C ARG A 95 -31.11 11.98 -6.60
N THR A 96 -31.22 10.75 -6.10
CA THR A 96 -30.48 10.29 -4.92
C THR A 96 -28.97 10.42 -5.14
N GLY A 97 -28.20 10.72 -4.09
CA GLY A 97 -26.76 10.97 -4.14
C GLY A 97 -26.36 12.39 -4.55
N VAL A 98 -27.32 13.30 -4.75
CA VAL A 98 -27.06 14.71 -5.09
C VAL A 98 -27.05 15.58 -3.83
N ALA A 99 -26.03 16.45 -3.71
CA ALA A 99 -25.98 17.46 -2.67
C ALA A 99 -27.04 18.55 -2.93
N VAL A 100 -27.77 18.92 -1.88
CA VAL A 100 -28.84 19.90 -1.91
C VAL A 100 -28.70 20.85 -0.71
N SER A 101 -29.23 22.06 -0.86
CA SER A 101 -29.34 23.02 0.24
C SER A 101 -30.77 23.00 0.81
N ALA A 102 -30.89 23.32 2.07
CA ALA A 102 -32.22 23.53 2.67
C ALA A 102 -33.00 24.58 1.88
N GLY A 103 -34.22 24.21 1.47
CA GLY A 103 -35.09 25.04 0.62
C GLY A 103 -35.03 24.71 -0.87
N ASP A 104 -34.05 23.90 -1.35
CA ASP A 104 -34.00 23.45 -2.73
C ASP A 104 -35.21 22.59 -3.08
N VAL A 105 -35.71 22.72 -4.33
CA VAL A 105 -36.84 21.92 -4.80
C VAL A 105 -36.37 20.54 -5.22
N LEU A 106 -36.85 19.51 -4.57
CA LEU A 106 -36.53 18.09 -4.83
C LEU A 106 -37.47 17.47 -5.87
N GLY A 107 -38.69 17.97 -5.94
CA GLY A 107 -39.74 17.46 -6.82
C GLY A 107 -41.00 18.29 -6.72
N TYR A 108 -42.06 17.80 -7.35
CA TYR A 108 -43.39 18.41 -7.33
C TYR A 108 -44.45 17.37 -6.99
N TRP A 109 -45.37 17.72 -6.08
CA TRP A 109 -46.56 16.97 -5.76
C TRP A 109 -47.78 17.81 -6.12
N GLU A 110 -48.62 17.35 -7.03
CA GLU A 110 -49.82 18.06 -7.54
C GLU A 110 -49.55 19.53 -7.93
N GLY A 111 -48.32 19.81 -8.40
CA GLY A 111 -47.88 21.15 -8.79
C GLY A 111 -47.21 21.98 -7.69
N GLU A 112 -47.31 21.56 -6.43
CA GLU A 112 -46.65 22.18 -5.28
C GLU A 112 -45.22 21.67 -5.13
N PRO A 113 -44.22 22.54 -4.84
CA PRO A 113 -42.83 22.14 -4.70
C PRO A 113 -42.58 21.40 -3.38
N VAL A 114 -41.98 20.23 -3.48
CA VAL A 114 -41.41 19.49 -2.33
C VAL A 114 -39.97 19.97 -2.14
N LYS A 115 -39.72 20.62 -1.00
CA LYS A 115 -38.41 21.26 -0.70
C LYS A 115 -37.63 20.44 0.31
N ALA A 116 -36.28 20.49 0.18
CA ALA A 116 -35.39 19.93 1.19
C ALA A 116 -35.49 20.70 2.50
N ALA A 117 -35.69 20.01 3.63
CA ALA A 117 -35.64 20.61 4.95
C ALA A 117 -34.21 20.79 5.45
N TYR A 118 -33.27 20.01 4.93
CA TYR A 118 -31.89 19.96 5.39
C TYR A 118 -30.92 20.19 4.23
N THR A 119 -29.78 20.78 4.56
CA THR A 119 -28.61 20.83 3.68
C THR A 119 -27.82 19.53 3.84
N GLY A 120 -27.51 18.84 2.74
CA GLY A 120 -26.82 17.57 2.77
C GLY A 120 -26.91 16.84 1.44
N VAL A 121 -26.59 15.54 1.46
CA VAL A 121 -26.77 14.66 0.30
C VAL A 121 -28.10 13.96 0.42
N PHE A 122 -28.99 14.16 -0.55
CA PHE A 122 -30.27 13.46 -0.63
C PHE A 122 -29.99 11.98 -0.97
N GLN A 123 -30.24 11.08 0.00
CA GLN A 123 -29.87 9.67 -0.15
C GLN A 123 -31.00 8.80 -0.66
N GLU A 124 -32.16 8.91 -0.05
CA GLU A 124 -33.28 8.07 -0.39
C GLU A 124 -34.60 8.68 0.03
N TYR A 125 -35.69 8.18 -0.55
CA TYR A 125 -37.02 8.34 -0.02
C TYR A 125 -37.63 6.97 0.30
N SER A 126 -38.36 6.87 1.38
CA SER A 126 -39.04 5.66 1.77
C SER A 126 -40.54 5.93 1.85
N LEU A 127 -41.29 5.00 1.27
CA LEU A 127 -42.75 4.97 1.31
C LEU A 127 -43.17 3.66 1.95
N SER A 128 -43.37 3.64 3.23
CA SER A 128 -44.02 2.49 3.88
C SER A 128 -45.48 2.82 4.18
N SER A 129 -46.33 1.78 4.46
CA SER A 129 -47.75 1.96 4.63
C SER A 129 -48.07 2.83 5.85
N GLY A 130 -48.15 4.12 5.65
CA GLY A 130 -48.46 5.12 6.67
C GLY A 130 -47.41 6.18 6.89
N ASP A 131 -46.13 5.91 6.58
CA ASP A 131 -45.07 6.85 6.80
C ASP A 131 -44.24 7.05 5.52
N ALA A 132 -44.06 8.30 5.13
CA ALA A 132 -43.20 8.66 4.03
C ALA A 132 -42.14 9.64 4.51
N TYR A 133 -40.87 9.37 4.24
CA TYR A 133 -39.78 10.22 4.65
C TYR A 133 -38.66 10.30 3.62
N LEU A 134 -37.95 11.43 3.67
CA LEU A 134 -36.72 11.66 2.93
C LEU A 134 -35.55 11.55 3.89
N ARG A 135 -34.48 10.87 3.44
CA ARG A 135 -33.23 10.77 4.17
C ARG A 135 -32.17 11.66 3.55
N PHE A 136 -31.50 12.42 4.40
CA PHE A 136 -30.36 13.26 4.05
C PHE A 136 -29.15 12.87 4.90
N ASP A 137 -27.98 12.72 4.26
CA ASP A 137 -26.72 12.72 4.97
C ASP A 137 -26.31 14.19 5.11
N THR A 138 -26.47 14.75 6.30
CA THR A 138 -26.21 16.18 6.57
C THR A 138 -24.71 16.42 6.76
N PHE A 139 -24.27 17.68 6.66
CA PHE A 139 -22.85 18.02 6.85
C PHE A 139 -22.53 18.46 8.28
N ASP A 140 -23.43 18.21 9.24
CA ASP A 140 -23.25 18.62 10.64
C ASP A 140 -22.12 17.85 11.33
N LYS A 141 -21.91 16.59 10.93
CA LYS A 141 -20.80 15.78 11.42
C LYS A 141 -20.10 15.09 10.24
N LEU A 142 -18.91 15.56 9.96
CA LEU A 142 -18.04 14.95 8.95
C LEU A 142 -17.00 14.07 9.64
N VAL A 143 -16.79 12.89 9.09
CA VAL A 143 -15.75 11.95 9.54
C VAL A 143 -14.84 11.59 8.39
N LEU A 144 -13.57 11.37 8.72
CA LEU A 144 -12.57 10.84 7.83
C LEU A 144 -12.56 9.32 7.99
N VAL A 145 -12.80 8.63 6.91
CA VAL A 145 -12.73 7.16 6.85
C VAL A 145 -11.45 6.78 6.15
N CYS A 146 -10.62 6.03 6.83
CA CYS A 146 -9.34 5.54 6.30
C CYS A 146 -9.09 4.09 6.72
N ASP A 147 -8.27 3.41 5.94
CA ASP A 147 -7.81 2.06 6.23
C ASP A 147 -6.37 2.14 6.74
N VAL A 148 -6.11 1.48 7.86
CA VAL A 148 -4.81 1.49 8.54
C VAL A 148 -4.34 0.05 8.77
N ASP A 149 -3.02 -0.16 8.76
CA ASP A 149 -2.44 -1.44 9.15
C ASP A 149 -2.52 -1.65 10.68
N GLU A 150 -2.26 -2.88 11.13
CA GLU A 150 -2.35 -3.27 12.53
C GLU A 150 -1.42 -2.44 13.44
N LEU A 151 -0.22 -2.11 12.96
CA LEU A 151 0.74 -1.31 13.70
C LEU A 151 0.25 0.13 13.87
N SER A 152 -0.19 0.76 12.79
CA SER A 152 -0.77 2.10 12.79
C SER A 152 -2.02 2.18 13.67
N LEU A 153 -2.87 1.14 13.62
CA LEU A 153 -4.03 1.04 14.49
C LEU A 153 -3.63 1.02 15.96
N SER A 154 -2.62 0.21 16.34
CA SER A 154 -2.16 0.14 17.73
C SER A 154 -1.67 1.50 18.25
N TYR A 155 -0.97 2.27 17.42
CA TYR A 155 -0.54 3.62 17.78
C TYR A 155 -1.73 4.58 17.99
N LEU A 156 -2.75 4.51 17.12
CA LEU A 156 -3.95 5.33 17.25
C LEU A 156 -4.75 4.99 18.51
N GLU A 157 -4.92 3.71 18.81
CA GLU A 157 -5.68 3.24 19.97
C GLU A 157 -4.97 3.58 21.30
N GLU A 158 -3.65 3.35 21.37
CA GLU A 158 -2.86 3.65 22.55
C GLU A 158 -2.79 5.15 22.87
N ALA A 159 -2.91 6.00 21.85
CA ALA A 159 -2.82 7.45 21.99
C ALA A 159 -4.17 8.16 21.81
N ALA A 160 -5.29 7.45 21.90
CA ALA A 160 -6.63 7.97 21.54
C ALA A 160 -6.99 9.33 22.19
N ASP A 161 -6.53 9.58 23.41
CA ASP A 161 -6.79 10.82 24.15
C ASP A 161 -5.90 12.00 23.71
N TYR A 162 -4.80 11.74 23.03
CA TYR A 162 -3.74 12.71 22.69
C TYR A 162 -3.60 12.97 21.20
N LEU A 163 -4.43 12.33 20.37
CA LEU A 163 -4.33 12.47 18.93
C LEU A 163 -4.55 13.90 18.47
N ALA A 164 -3.65 14.38 17.62
CA ALA A 164 -3.73 15.69 17.00
C ALA A 164 -3.15 15.68 15.58
N THR A 165 -3.59 16.58 14.73
CA THR A 165 -2.92 16.85 13.45
C THR A 165 -1.57 17.52 13.67
N GLU A 166 -0.71 17.57 12.63
CA GLU A 166 0.55 18.33 12.66
C GLU A 166 0.35 19.82 13.05
N THR A 167 -0.82 20.38 12.75
CA THR A 167 -1.20 21.74 13.10
C THR A 167 -1.76 21.87 14.52
N GLY A 168 -1.75 20.79 15.30
CA GLY A 168 -2.23 20.75 16.68
C GLY A 168 -3.75 20.69 16.84
N LYS A 169 -4.52 20.45 15.77
CA LYS A 169 -5.98 20.27 15.86
C LYS A 169 -6.28 18.90 16.45
N LYS A 170 -7.17 18.84 17.43
CA LYS A 170 -7.54 17.59 18.07
C LYS A 170 -8.15 16.61 17.06
N VAL A 171 -7.70 15.36 17.12
CA VAL A 171 -8.28 14.23 16.40
C VAL A 171 -8.96 13.32 17.40
N THR A 172 -10.12 12.80 17.04
CA THR A 172 -10.87 11.82 17.83
C THR A 172 -11.05 10.56 17.03
N LEU A 173 -10.65 9.42 17.60
CA LEU A 173 -10.92 8.11 17.04
C LEU A 173 -12.37 7.72 17.41
N GLU A 174 -13.30 7.88 16.46
CA GLU A 174 -14.72 7.68 16.70
C GLU A 174 -15.11 6.20 16.70
N ARG A 175 -14.56 5.45 15.75
CA ARG A 175 -14.92 4.06 15.57
C ARG A 175 -13.81 3.30 14.86
N VAL A 176 -13.60 2.06 15.28
CA VAL A 176 -12.77 1.05 14.62
C VAL A 176 -13.68 -0.05 14.09
N SER A 177 -13.48 -0.49 12.86
CA SER A 177 -14.22 -1.62 12.30
C SER A 177 -13.92 -2.88 13.09
N PRO A 178 -14.94 -3.69 13.47
CA PRO A 178 -14.71 -4.92 14.20
C PRO A 178 -14.12 -6.05 13.35
N LEU A 179 -14.08 -5.87 12.03
CA LEU A 179 -13.54 -6.87 11.09
C LEU A 179 -12.49 -6.21 10.21
N PRO A 180 -11.34 -6.87 10.00
CA PRO A 180 -10.35 -6.40 9.06
C PRO A 180 -10.85 -6.54 7.62
N ASN A 181 -10.29 -5.72 6.75
CA ASN A 181 -10.48 -5.79 5.31
C ASN A 181 -9.77 -7.01 4.71
N ALA A 182 -10.06 -7.34 3.45
CA ALA A 182 -9.46 -8.48 2.76
C ALA A 182 -7.93 -8.36 2.57
N ASP A 183 -7.39 -7.14 2.61
CA ASP A 183 -5.96 -6.82 2.52
C ASP A 183 -5.25 -6.78 3.88
N GLY A 184 -5.96 -7.08 4.98
CA GLY A 184 -5.43 -7.07 6.35
C GLY A 184 -5.43 -5.69 7.01
N THR A 185 -5.91 -4.65 6.34
CA THR A 185 -6.09 -3.33 6.96
C THR A 185 -7.39 -3.28 7.79
N THR A 186 -7.51 -2.29 8.66
CA THR A 186 -8.73 -2.04 9.43
C THR A 186 -9.25 -0.64 9.13
N THR A 187 -10.54 -0.55 8.84
CA THR A 187 -11.19 0.74 8.59
C THR A 187 -11.43 1.47 9.92
N VAL A 188 -10.96 2.70 10.00
CA VAL A 188 -11.14 3.59 11.14
C VAL A 188 -11.88 4.87 10.73
N HIS A 189 -12.65 5.41 11.66
CA HIS A 189 -13.37 6.68 11.53
C HIS A 189 -12.75 7.69 12.48
N LEU A 190 -12.28 8.80 11.93
CA LEU A 190 -11.63 9.87 12.66
C LEU A 190 -12.41 11.18 12.50
N THR A 191 -12.48 11.98 13.55
CA THR A 191 -12.98 13.36 13.49
C THR A 191 -11.85 14.31 13.83
N VAL A 192 -11.66 15.34 13.00
CA VAL A 192 -10.66 16.40 13.24
C VAL A 192 -11.40 17.66 13.64
N ALA A 193 -11.10 18.17 14.83
CA ALA A 193 -11.68 19.40 15.32
C ALA A 193 -11.25 20.60 14.45
N GLU A 194 -12.20 21.49 14.15
CA GLU A 194 -11.95 22.73 13.40
C GLU A 194 -11.34 22.54 12.00
N ALA A 195 -11.49 21.35 11.42
CA ALA A 195 -11.00 21.08 10.07
C ALA A 195 -11.99 21.57 9.02
N GLU A 196 -11.48 22.23 8.00
CA GLU A 196 -12.24 22.64 6.82
C GLU A 196 -12.23 21.51 5.79
N TYR A 197 -13.09 20.51 5.97
CA TYR A 197 -13.32 19.45 5.01
C TYR A 197 -14.72 19.55 4.44
N TYR A 198 -14.91 19.01 3.22
CA TYR A 198 -16.22 18.87 2.61
C TYR A 198 -16.52 17.40 2.31
N CYS A 199 -17.78 17.03 2.35
CA CYS A 199 -18.22 15.68 2.06
C CYS A 199 -17.82 15.27 0.63
N GLY A 200 -17.23 14.07 0.48
CA GLY A 200 -16.69 13.57 -0.76
C GLY A 200 -15.24 13.98 -1.04
N GLN A 201 -14.62 14.78 -0.17
CA GLN A 201 -13.19 15.11 -0.30
C GLN A 201 -12.33 13.88 0.00
N TYR A 202 -11.20 13.77 -0.72
CA TYR A 202 -10.14 12.81 -0.40
C TYR A 202 -8.92 13.56 0.16
N VAL A 203 -8.58 13.27 1.41
CA VAL A 203 -7.45 13.87 2.14
C VAL A 203 -6.27 12.92 2.05
N LYS A 204 -5.17 13.37 1.46
CA LYS A 204 -3.95 12.57 1.33
C LYS A 204 -2.93 12.95 2.39
N ASN A 205 -2.20 11.95 2.87
CA ASN A 205 -1.04 12.13 3.77
C ASN A 205 -1.37 13.00 5.00
N LEU A 206 -2.54 12.76 5.61
CA LEU A 206 -2.86 13.38 6.88
C LEU A 206 -2.01 12.74 7.98
N ASN A 207 -1.10 13.51 8.56
CA ASN A 207 -0.27 13.07 9.67
C ASN A 207 -0.98 13.33 11.00
N ILE A 208 -1.17 12.27 11.76
CA ILE A 208 -1.80 12.28 13.07
C ILE A 208 -0.72 11.99 14.10
N SER A 209 -0.39 12.99 14.92
CA SER A 209 0.53 12.84 16.04
C SER A 209 -0.15 12.07 17.17
N THR A 210 0.56 11.11 17.73
CA THR A 210 0.17 10.39 18.95
C THR A 210 0.59 11.11 20.23
N GLY A 211 1.32 12.22 20.10
CA GLY A 211 1.91 12.94 21.22
C GLY A 211 3.16 12.28 21.81
N ARG A 212 3.58 11.12 21.32
CA ARG A 212 4.81 10.45 21.75
C ARG A 212 6.02 11.06 21.07
N VAL A 213 7.10 11.19 21.84
CA VAL A 213 8.40 11.65 21.34
C VAL A 213 9.47 10.65 21.81
N TYR A 214 10.28 10.20 20.88
CA TYR A 214 11.46 9.39 21.14
C TYR A 214 12.67 10.32 21.10
N PRO A 215 13.17 10.77 22.27
CA PRO A 215 14.23 11.77 22.30
C PRO A 215 15.59 11.15 21.98
N ASN A 216 16.39 11.87 21.18
CA ASN A 216 17.79 11.55 20.93
C ASN A 216 18.02 10.12 20.42
N VAL A 217 17.15 9.62 19.55
CA VAL A 217 17.27 8.27 18.96
C VAL A 217 18.03 8.31 17.64
N LEU A 218 18.60 7.18 17.24
CA LEU A 218 19.16 7.02 15.90
C LEU A 218 18.04 6.65 14.95
N THR A 219 17.93 7.38 13.85
CA THR A 219 17.04 7.07 12.74
C THR A 219 17.82 6.55 11.55
N LEU A 220 17.21 5.67 10.79
CA LEU A 220 17.74 5.14 9.56
C LEU A 220 16.59 5.03 8.55
N ASP A 221 16.91 5.13 7.26
CA ASP A 221 15.93 4.92 6.21
C ASP A 221 15.29 3.53 6.36
N ILE A 222 13.96 3.45 6.15
CA ILE A 222 13.21 2.20 6.27
C ILE A 222 13.74 1.11 5.34
N ASP A 223 14.24 1.48 4.18
CA ASP A 223 14.80 0.56 3.20
C ASP A 223 16.14 -0.07 3.62
N CYS A 224 16.76 0.44 4.69
CA CYS A 224 17.96 -0.17 5.29
C CYS A 224 17.65 -1.36 6.19
N VAL A 225 16.39 -1.53 6.61
CA VAL A 225 15.99 -2.55 7.58
C VAL A 225 15.21 -3.65 6.89
N TYR A 226 15.58 -4.88 7.15
CA TYR A 226 14.94 -6.06 6.57
C TYR A 226 14.74 -7.18 7.58
N GLN A 227 13.89 -8.13 7.24
CA GLN A 227 13.63 -9.35 8.00
C GLN A 227 14.08 -10.55 7.16
N LYS A 228 14.55 -11.59 7.82
CA LYS A 228 14.91 -12.84 7.14
C LYS A 228 13.70 -13.77 7.04
N PRO A 229 13.63 -14.58 5.97
CA PRO A 229 12.65 -15.65 5.90
C PRO A 229 12.73 -16.56 7.12
N GLY A 230 11.60 -16.79 7.79
CA GLY A 230 11.52 -17.60 9.00
C GLY A 230 11.81 -16.87 10.32
N GLU A 231 12.19 -15.58 10.27
CA GLU A 231 12.42 -14.74 11.46
C GLU A 231 11.62 -13.43 11.41
N PRO A 232 10.26 -13.49 11.37
CA PRO A 232 9.41 -12.32 11.11
C PRO A 232 9.46 -11.24 12.21
N GLU A 233 9.93 -11.58 13.40
CA GLU A 233 10.04 -10.63 14.53
C GLU A 233 11.46 -10.06 14.71
N THR A 234 12.39 -10.45 13.84
CA THR A 234 13.79 -10.05 13.95
C THR A 234 14.20 -9.14 12.82
N TYR A 235 14.68 -7.96 13.16
CA TYR A 235 15.15 -6.97 12.20
C TYR A 235 16.66 -6.99 12.08
N TYR A 236 17.12 -6.76 10.86
CA TYR A 236 18.54 -6.74 10.50
C TYR A 236 18.86 -5.51 9.68
N VAL A 237 20.10 -5.05 9.76
CA VAL A 237 20.71 -4.05 8.89
C VAL A 237 22.02 -4.57 8.36
N ARG A 238 22.39 -4.12 7.19
CA ARG A 238 23.64 -4.49 6.53
C ARG A 238 24.62 -3.32 6.57
N GLU A 239 25.68 -3.46 7.36
CA GLU A 239 26.78 -2.50 7.38
C GLU A 239 27.57 -2.59 6.11
N VAL A 240 27.85 -1.44 5.48
CA VAL A 240 28.63 -1.33 4.25
C VAL A 240 29.72 -0.27 4.39
N THR A 241 30.71 -0.31 3.53
CA THR A 241 31.66 0.78 3.39
C THR A 241 30.97 1.99 2.73
N ARG A 242 31.60 3.16 2.74
CA ARG A 242 31.11 4.34 2.01
C ARG A 242 30.89 4.08 0.51
N GLN A 243 31.58 3.09 -0.05
CA GLN A 243 31.47 2.70 -1.46
C GLN A 243 30.43 1.58 -1.69
N GLY A 244 29.68 1.18 -0.65
CA GLY A 244 28.64 0.13 -0.74
C GLY A 244 29.15 -1.30 -0.59
N ALA A 245 30.46 -1.53 -0.31
CA ALA A 245 30.96 -2.89 -0.11
C ALA A 245 30.50 -3.43 1.27
N PHE A 246 29.99 -4.65 1.28
CA PHE A 246 29.53 -5.35 2.49
C PHE A 246 30.63 -5.47 3.55
N VAL A 247 30.30 -5.17 4.79
CA VAL A 247 31.18 -5.30 5.97
C VAL A 247 30.64 -6.34 6.95
N ALA A 248 29.44 -6.14 7.44
CA ALA A 248 28.82 -7.02 8.41
C ALA A 248 27.29 -6.89 8.41
N GLU A 249 26.64 -7.86 9.02
CA GLU A 249 25.19 -7.83 9.28
C GLU A 249 24.98 -7.68 10.78
N HIS A 250 24.06 -6.82 11.17
CA HIS A 250 23.73 -6.57 12.56
C HIS A 250 22.25 -6.83 12.83
N LYS A 251 21.96 -7.53 13.93
CA LYS A 251 20.63 -7.61 14.48
C LYS A 251 20.33 -6.32 15.23
N VAL A 252 19.14 -5.74 14.97
CA VAL A 252 18.74 -4.45 15.49
C VAL A 252 17.37 -4.50 16.16
N THR A 253 17.09 -3.51 17.00
CA THR A 253 15.77 -3.32 17.60
C THR A 253 15.15 -2.06 17.00
N VAL A 254 13.93 -2.19 16.46
CA VAL A 254 13.14 -1.06 15.95
C VAL A 254 12.18 -0.63 17.05
N SER A 255 12.26 0.62 17.49
CA SER A 255 11.38 1.19 18.51
C SER A 255 10.21 1.97 17.92
N TYR A 256 10.39 2.55 16.73
CA TYR A 256 9.34 3.21 15.98
C TYR A 256 9.59 3.07 14.48
N ARG A 257 8.53 2.94 13.72
CA ARG A 257 8.57 2.81 12.25
C ARG A 257 7.58 3.79 11.63
N SER A 258 8.09 4.66 10.76
CA SER A 258 7.28 5.52 9.89
C SER A 258 7.24 4.96 8.45
N ALA A 259 6.64 5.70 7.54
CA ALA A 259 6.63 5.36 6.12
C ALA A 259 8.01 5.48 5.45
N THR A 260 8.92 6.28 6.00
CA THR A 260 10.21 6.62 5.38
C THR A 260 11.43 6.26 6.22
N PHE A 261 11.29 6.20 7.53
CA PHE A 261 12.40 5.91 8.44
C PHE A 261 11.98 5.03 9.62
N VAL A 262 12.97 4.49 10.29
CA VAL A 262 12.81 3.73 11.54
C VAL A 262 13.68 4.33 12.62
N SER A 263 13.17 4.37 13.87
CA SER A 263 13.97 4.61 15.07
C SER A 263 14.58 3.29 15.51
N ILE A 264 15.91 3.25 15.63
CA ILE A 264 16.66 2.01 15.67
C ILE A 264 17.72 2.00 16.78
N ALA A 265 17.89 0.85 17.44
CA ALA A 265 18.99 0.59 18.35
C ALA A 265 19.83 -0.60 17.85
N GLY A 266 21.13 -0.56 18.11
CA GLY A 266 22.08 -1.58 17.67
C GLY A 266 22.88 -1.19 16.43
N VAL A 267 22.79 0.07 15.99
CA VAL A 267 23.62 0.67 14.94
C VAL A 267 24.58 1.71 15.52
N GLU A 268 25.65 2.01 14.79
CA GLU A 268 26.64 3.01 15.17
C GLU A 268 26.56 4.24 14.28
N GLU A 269 26.56 5.43 14.87
CA GLU A 269 26.34 6.74 14.20
C GLU A 269 27.37 7.05 13.09
N GLY A 270 28.59 6.54 13.20
CA GLY A 270 29.68 6.80 12.24
C GLY A 270 29.73 5.83 11.06
N LYS A 271 28.92 4.80 11.04
CA LYS A 271 28.93 3.74 10.03
C LYS A 271 27.92 3.99 8.89
N TYR A 272 28.04 3.23 7.81
CA TYR A 272 27.12 3.26 6.70
C TYR A 272 26.33 1.97 6.62
N TYR A 273 25.07 2.08 6.24
CA TYR A 273 24.14 0.98 6.07
C TYR A 273 23.53 0.99 4.69
N ASP A 274 23.27 -0.18 4.14
CA ASP A 274 22.78 -0.38 2.76
C ASP A 274 21.27 -0.12 2.69
N SER A 275 20.85 0.87 1.89
CA SER A 275 19.45 1.16 1.63
C SER A 275 18.99 0.46 0.35
N GLY A 276 18.56 -0.72 0.39
CA GLY A 276 18.05 -1.42 -0.79
C GLY A 276 18.38 -2.90 -0.82
N TYR A 277 19.04 -3.39 0.23
CA TYR A 277 19.19 -4.81 0.40
C TYR A 277 17.83 -5.45 0.73
N LYS A 278 17.31 -6.19 -0.22
CA LYS A 278 16.17 -7.09 0.01
C LYS A 278 16.73 -8.49 0.14
N ALA A 279 16.49 -9.15 1.29
CA ALA A 279 16.84 -10.55 1.44
C ALA A 279 16.19 -11.33 0.27
N VAL A 280 17.03 -11.86 -0.61
CA VAL A 280 16.57 -12.72 -1.69
C VAL A 280 16.02 -13.98 -1.01
N ILE A 281 14.73 -14.21 -1.13
CA ILE A 281 14.16 -15.52 -0.84
C ILE A 281 14.77 -16.44 -1.89
N GLU A 282 15.75 -17.24 -1.54
CA GLU A 282 16.16 -18.38 -2.36
C GLU A 282 14.91 -19.23 -2.54
N GLY A 283 14.20 -18.98 -3.63
CA GLY A 283 13.03 -19.71 -4.03
C GLY A 283 13.47 -21.13 -4.29
N GLY A 284 13.03 -22.04 -3.44
CA GLY A 284 13.09 -23.45 -3.72
C GLY A 284 12.44 -23.71 -5.07
N ALA A 285 13.15 -24.44 -5.90
CA ALA A 285 12.70 -25.05 -7.14
C ALA A 285 11.53 -26.03 -6.89
#